data_f7e013bc787a9cc6702bef749f7eab18
#
_entry.id   f7e013bc787a9cc6702bef749f7eab18
#
_cell.length_a   1.000
_cell.length_b   1.000
_cell.length_c   1.000
_cell.angle_alpha   90.00
_cell.angle_beta   90.00
_cell.angle_gamma   90.00
#
_symmetry.space_group_name_H-M   'P 1'
#
loop_
_entity.id
_entity.type
_entity.pdbx_description
1 polymer ?
#
loop_
_entity_poly.entity_id
_entity_poly.type
_entity_poly.pdbx_seq_one_letter_code
_entity_poly.pdbx_strand_id
1 'polypeptide(L)'
;YNITFSDDFFNDNTNEKFYNLFMWLHRKSGDVEQATQVDFVFTTLTDLVAVQQQGISSVSNGVINVNIPNNGLEPAFFIVNLTTLSANNYSVKVIRNGGFVVGELNSVSGNQQLTIAAGSNGFQNNSTYTIQIGGVISFNANDIDVTVSATAPGVSAVDTYHNNLQFVTNQAKEFNIAEQIPKIKIIDFLSGLFNLFNLTAYVDDVGTIVVRTLDSYYADSTQVYNIDKYLDTTKSTSDIALPYNEITFTYKGLGTFLAKQFEQLTNSGWGSLGYTLDGDIFDAPSEPYKIEVPFEHMQFERLYDQNNSPPTATDVQWGYSVNENQQSYIGEPLLFYPILISDGTSIRIRDTVTSSVSDITTYFIPSNSLALLPSTSKVNINFQNEFNEYLANEPEGIIGGDNALGFTDTLFETEYKEYIQDVFNFRRRLVKITAYLPMKVYYNLKLNDLIEVGQDRYKINSMKTDLTTGKTEFELLNTILWSRI
;
A
#
# COMPACT_ATOMS: atom_id res chain seq x y z
N TYR A 1 7.41 15.53 16.17
CA TYR A 1 8.60 14.79 16.58
C TYR A 1 9.50 14.63 15.35
N ASN A 2 10.75 15.12 15.42
CA ASN A 2 11.75 14.86 14.38
C ASN A 2 12.34 13.47 14.63
N ILE A 3 11.67 12.45 14.13
CA ILE A 3 12.15 11.07 14.16
C ILE A 3 12.69 10.77 12.75
N THR A 4 13.94 10.38 12.67
CA THR A 4 14.59 9.99 11.42
C THR A 4 14.77 8.49 11.40
N PHE A 5 14.40 7.86 10.30
CA PHE A 5 14.67 6.43 10.04
C PHE A 5 15.82 6.30 9.07
N SER A 6 16.62 5.26 9.22
CA SER A 6 17.61 4.89 8.22
C SER A 6 16.92 4.30 6.99
N ASP A 7 17.61 4.37 5.86
CA ASP A 7 17.14 3.82 4.60
C ASP A 7 17.49 2.32 4.42
N ASP A 8 17.81 1.61 5.50
CA ASP A 8 18.37 0.25 5.41
C ASP A 8 17.36 -0.79 4.90
N PHE A 9 16.31 -1.09 5.67
CA PHE A 9 15.36 -2.16 5.29
C PHE A 9 14.19 -1.65 4.46
N PHE A 10 13.53 -0.60 4.91
CA PHE A 10 12.26 -0.15 4.31
C PHE A 10 12.43 0.53 2.95
N ASN A 11 13.62 1.06 2.65
CA ASN A 11 13.92 1.70 1.37
C ASN A 11 14.89 0.88 0.51
N ASP A 12 15.26 -0.33 0.95
CA ASP A 12 16.12 -1.21 0.17
C ASP A 12 15.34 -1.86 -0.98
N ASN A 13 15.50 -1.31 -2.18
CA ASN A 13 14.88 -1.83 -3.39
C ASN A 13 15.50 -3.14 -3.89
N THR A 14 16.59 -3.59 -3.29
CA THR A 14 17.19 -4.90 -3.59
C THR A 14 16.52 -6.02 -2.80
N ASN A 15 15.83 -5.69 -1.72
CA ASN A 15 14.96 -6.63 -1.01
C ASN A 15 13.61 -6.75 -1.72
N GLU A 16 13.57 -7.54 -2.78
CA GLU A 16 12.38 -7.70 -3.62
C GLU A 16 11.17 -8.24 -2.85
N LYS A 17 11.39 -9.05 -1.79
CA LYS A 17 10.30 -9.61 -0.97
C LYS A 17 9.53 -8.52 -0.21
N PHE A 18 10.21 -7.50 0.28
CA PHE A 18 9.56 -6.40 0.96
C PHE A 18 9.17 -5.28 -0.02
N TYR A 19 10.07 -4.88 -0.91
CA TYR A 19 9.88 -3.71 -1.77
C TYR A 19 8.68 -3.82 -2.73
N ASN A 20 8.41 -5.04 -3.20
CA ASN A 20 7.28 -5.32 -4.09
C ASN A 20 6.00 -5.78 -3.36
N LEU A 21 6.02 -5.79 -2.03
CA LEU A 21 4.87 -6.20 -1.23
C LEU A 21 3.89 -5.05 -1.04
N PHE A 22 2.63 -5.33 -1.29
CA PHE A 22 1.53 -4.40 -1.15
C PHE A 22 0.55 -4.88 -0.08
N MET A 23 -0.14 -3.94 0.53
CA MET A 23 -1.26 -4.19 1.41
C MET A 23 -2.56 -3.76 0.71
N TRP A 24 -3.57 -4.63 0.74
CA TRP A 24 -4.87 -4.29 0.19
C TRP A 24 -5.54 -3.20 1.03
N LEU A 25 -5.85 -2.09 0.37
CA LEU A 25 -6.48 -0.96 1.04
C LEU A 25 -7.99 -1.10 1.01
N HIS A 26 -8.54 -1.70 2.05
CA HIS A 26 -9.97 -1.71 2.20
C HIS A 26 -10.42 -2.17 3.60
N ARG A 27 -11.62 -1.78 3.97
CA ARG A 27 -12.18 -2.03 5.29
C ARG A 27 -13.05 -3.29 5.32
N LYS A 28 -13.18 -3.88 6.50
CA LYS A 28 -13.92 -5.13 6.77
C LYS A 28 -15.40 -5.11 6.40
N SER A 29 -16.01 -3.94 6.22
CA SER A 29 -17.43 -3.79 5.92
C SER A 29 -17.80 -3.83 4.43
N GLY A 30 -16.91 -4.21 3.57
CA GLY A 30 -17.22 -4.67 2.23
C GLY A 30 -17.28 -3.63 1.13
N ASP A 31 -17.55 -2.40 1.41
CA ASP A 31 -17.56 -1.36 0.40
C ASP A 31 -16.24 -0.60 0.42
N VAL A 32 -15.58 -0.53 -0.73
CA VAL A 32 -14.56 0.50 -0.95
C VAL A 32 -15.29 1.82 -0.77
N GLU A 33 -15.18 2.43 0.39
CA GLU A 33 -15.67 3.78 0.58
C GLU A 33 -14.86 4.67 -0.35
N GLN A 34 -15.41 4.91 -1.52
CA GLN A 34 -14.97 6.04 -2.30
C GLN A 34 -15.23 7.26 -1.42
N ALA A 35 -14.18 8.01 -1.15
CA ALA A 35 -14.37 9.30 -0.52
C ALA A 35 -15.46 10.01 -1.29
N THR A 36 -16.57 10.26 -0.61
CA THR A 36 -17.74 10.94 -1.19
C THR A 36 -17.46 12.42 -1.42
N GLN A 37 -16.28 12.88 -1.11
CA GLN A 37 -15.86 14.23 -1.46
C GLN A 37 -15.41 14.22 -2.92
N VAL A 38 -16.41 14.25 -3.78
CA VAL A 38 -16.20 14.65 -5.16
C VAL A 38 -15.95 16.15 -5.11
N ASP A 39 -14.71 16.54 -5.18
CA ASP A 39 -14.39 17.94 -5.36
C ASP A 39 -14.98 18.41 -6.68
N PHE A 40 -15.68 19.50 -6.59
CA PHE A 40 -16.34 20.12 -7.70
C PHE A 40 -15.28 20.69 -8.64
N VAL A 41 -14.90 19.93 -9.67
CA VAL A 41 -13.88 20.36 -10.62
C VAL A 41 -14.51 21.27 -11.66
N PHE A 42 -14.12 22.52 -11.63
CA PHE A 42 -14.44 23.47 -12.68
C PHE A 42 -13.43 23.40 -13.81
N THR A 43 -13.93 23.17 -15.02
CA THR A 43 -13.14 23.23 -16.26
C THR A 43 -13.41 24.54 -16.97
N THR A 44 -12.35 25.25 -17.36
CA THR A 44 -12.48 26.50 -18.11
C THR A 44 -12.86 26.20 -19.57
N LEU A 45 -13.87 26.88 -20.06
CA LEU A 45 -14.27 26.82 -21.46
C LEU A 45 -13.24 27.55 -22.34
N THR A 46 -12.49 26.82 -23.14
CA THR A 46 -11.40 27.39 -24.00
C THR A 46 -11.73 27.44 -25.49
N ASP A 47 -12.76 26.71 -25.88
CA ASP A 47 -13.10 26.49 -27.32
C ASP A 47 -14.30 27.36 -27.72
N LEU A 48 -14.15 28.68 -27.62
CA LEU A 48 -15.14 29.64 -28.07
C LEU A 48 -14.70 30.27 -29.43
N VAL A 49 -15.61 30.28 -30.38
CA VAL A 49 -15.45 30.94 -31.68
C VAL A 49 -16.49 32.04 -31.84
N ALA A 50 -16.10 33.09 -32.54
CA ALA A 50 -17.00 34.20 -32.82
C ALA A 50 -18.04 33.80 -33.90
N VAL A 51 -19.32 34.08 -33.60
CA VAL A 51 -20.44 33.89 -34.54
C VAL A 51 -20.87 35.23 -35.16
N GLN A 52 -21.02 36.23 -34.31
CA GLN A 52 -21.34 37.61 -34.74
C GLN A 52 -20.44 38.57 -33.98
N GLN A 53 -19.88 39.56 -34.70
CA GLN A 53 -19.03 40.56 -34.06
C GLN A 53 -19.39 41.95 -34.56
N GLN A 54 -19.66 42.84 -33.60
CA GLN A 54 -19.85 44.28 -33.82
C GLN A 54 -18.72 45.10 -33.17
N GLY A 55 -17.65 44.40 -32.73
CA GLY A 55 -16.42 45.01 -32.26
C GLY A 55 -16.42 45.53 -30.85
N ILE A 56 -17.31 45.03 -29.99
CA ILE A 56 -17.37 45.40 -28.55
C ILE A 56 -16.61 44.38 -27.66
N SER A 57 -16.24 43.25 -28.25
CA SER A 57 -15.44 42.22 -27.58
C SER A 57 -14.63 41.36 -28.53
N SER A 58 -13.73 40.55 -28.04
CA SER A 58 -12.95 39.55 -28.79
C SER A 58 -12.71 38.33 -27.92
N VAL A 59 -12.47 37.16 -28.50
CA VAL A 59 -12.15 35.93 -27.80
C VAL A 59 -10.81 35.35 -28.20
N SER A 60 -10.04 34.85 -27.23
CA SER A 60 -8.81 34.11 -27.44
C SER A 60 -8.63 33.10 -26.33
N ASN A 61 -8.48 31.81 -26.69
CA ASN A 61 -8.33 30.71 -25.71
C ASN A 61 -9.39 30.74 -24.58
N GLY A 62 -10.65 30.98 -24.94
CA GLY A 62 -11.74 31.04 -23.98
C GLY A 62 -11.78 32.30 -23.09
N VAL A 63 -10.84 33.21 -23.28
CA VAL A 63 -10.87 34.51 -22.61
C VAL A 63 -11.58 35.50 -23.50
N ILE A 64 -12.71 36.04 -23.06
CA ILE A 64 -13.47 37.09 -23.72
C ILE A 64 -12.97 38.44 -23.21
N ASN A 65 -12.34 39.21 -24.11
CA ASN A 65 -11.90 40.58 -23.81
C ASN A 65 -12.99 41.54 -24.24
N VAL A 66 -13.54 42.27 -23.30
CA VAL A 66 -14.54 43.28 -23.56
C VAL A 66 -13.87 44.65 -23.65
N ASN A 67 -14.07 45.30 -24.79
CA ASN A 67 -13.50 46.61 -25.05
C ASN A 67 -14.55 47.42 -25.88
N ILE A 68 -15.54 47.97 -25.18
CA ILE A 68 -16.61 48.74 -25.78
C ILE A 68 -16.08 50.12 -26.22
N PRO A 69 -16.19 50.46 -27.49
CA PRO A 69 -15.70 51.76 -28.00
C PRO A 69 -16.34 52.94 -27.26
N ASN A 70 -15.58 54.03 -27.12
CA ASN A 70 -16.03 55.25 -26.44
C ASN A 70 -16.90 56.11 -27.36
N ASN A 71 -17.98 55.53 -27.87
CA ASN A 71 -18.91 56.14 -28.81
C ASN A 71 -20.34 56.32 -28.20
N GLY A 72 -20.43 56.31 -26.88
CA GLY A 72 -21.69 56.45 -26.19
C GLY A 72 -22.40 55.13 -25.87
N LEU A 73 -21.80 53.99 -26.30
CA LEU A 73 -22.25 52.65 -25.87
C LEU A 73 -21.81 52.35 -24.45
N GLU A 74 -22.72 51.85 -23.64
CA GLU A 74 -22.45 51.38 -22.29
C GLU A 74 -22.69 49.89 -22.18
N PRO A 75 -21.93 49.16 -21.28
CA PRO A 75 -22.18 47.76 -21.02
C PRO A 75 -23.65 47.51 -20.64
N ALA A 76 -24.25 46.47 -21.20
CA ALA A 76 -25.60 46.08 -20.90
C ALA A 76 -25.65 44.71 -20.20
N PHE A 77 -25.40 43.64 -20.94
CA PHE A 77 -25.48 42.29 -20.41
C PHE A 77 -24.36 41.41 -20.96
N PHE A 78 -23.93 40.47 -20.08
CA PHE A 78 -23.13 39.30 -20.46
C PHE A 78 -24.01 38.09 -20.17
N ILE A 79 -24.33 37.29 -21.19
CA ILE A 79 -25.28 36.19 -21.10
C ILE A 79 -24.53 34.90 -21.54
N VAL A 80 -24.67 33.85 -20.73
CA VAL A 80 -24.23 32.48 -21.06
C VAL A 80 -25.47 31.60 -21.16
N ASN A 81 -25.76 31.09 -22.33
CA ASN A 81 -26.78 30.06 -22.57
C ASN A 81 -26.12 28.71 -22.66
N LEU A 82 -26.60 27.71 -21.97
CA LEU A 82 -26.10 26.38 -21.96
C LEU A 82 -27.20 25.39 -22.29
N THR A 83 -26.99 24.61 -23.35
CA THR A 83 -27.88 23.54 -23.79
C THR A 83 -27.21 22.20 -23.56
N THR A 84 -27.87 21.29 -22.89
CA THR A 84 -27.33 19.97 -22.55
C THR A 84 -28.39 18.88 -22.65
N LEU A 85 -27.98 17.70 -23.08
CA LEU A 85 -28.77 16.47 -23.01
C LEU A 85 -28.51 15.68 -21.71
N SER A 86 -27.57 16.15 -20.89
CA SER A 86 -27.24 15.51 -19.62
C SER A 86 -28.30 15.83 -18.56
N ALA A 87 -28.77 14.78 -17.87
CA ALA A 87 -29.65 14.94 -16.71
C ALA A 87 -28.89 15.26 -15.42
N ASN A 88 -27.55 15.26 -15.45
CA ASN A 88 -26.71 15.47 -14.29
C ASN A 88 -26.67 16.94 -13.88
N ASN A 89 -26.51 17.17 -12.59
CA ASN A 89 -26.34 18.51 -12.06
C ASN A 89 -24.95 19.05 -12.38
N TYR A 90 -24.90 20.34 -12.68
CA TYR A 90 -23.70 21.08 -12.96
C TYR A 90 -23.75 22.49 -12.39
N SER A 91 -22.62 23.17 -12.36
CA SER A 91 -22.53 24.58 -11.95
C SER A 91 -21.76 25.38 -13.00
N VAL A 92 -22.10 26.62 -13.14
CA VAL A 92 -21.44 27.55 -14.06
C VAL A 92 -20.95 28.76 -13.29
N LYS A 93 -19.72 29.19 -13.54
CA LYS A 93 -19.15 30.43 -13.01
C LYS A 93 -18.61 31.30 -14.13
N VAL A 94 -18.86 32.58 -14.05
CA VAL A 94 -18.24 33.59 -14.88
C VAL A 94 -17.30 34.42 -14.03
N ILE A 95 -16.01 34.39 -14.41
CA ILE A 95 -14.92 35.03 -13.66
C ILE A 95 -14.42 36.23 -14.44
N ARG A 96 -14.39 37.39 -13.82
CA ARG A 96 -13.85 38.63 -14.35
C ARG A 96 -12.42 38.85 -13.88
N ASN A 97 -11.52 39.23 -14.79
CA ASN A 97 -10.12 39.59 -14.53
C ASN A 97 -9.36 38.52 -13.71
N GLY A 98 -9.69 37.24 -13.93
CA GLY A 98 -9.02 36.10 -13.34
C GLY A 98 -9.31 35.83 -11.85
N GLY A 99 -10.14 36.63 -11.17
CA GLY A 99 -10.34 36.46 -9.72
C GLY A 99 -11.77 36.74 -9.21
N PHE A 100 -12.57 37.53 -9.90
CA PHE A 100 -13.89 37.90 -9.40
C PHE A 100 -14.99 37.09 -10.03
N VAL A 101 -15.71 36.26 -9.26
CA VAL A 101 -16.92 35.61 -9.73
C VAL A 101 -18.03 36.66 -9.84
N VAL A 102 -18.47 36.96 -11.06
CA VAL A 102 -19.49 37.98 -11.35
C VAL A 102 -20.85 37.40 -11.62
N GLY A 103 -20.96 36.11 -11.81
CA GLY A 103 -22.19 35.35 -11.96
C GLY A 103 -21.96 33.88 -11.76
N GLU A 104 -22.93 33.19 -11.14
CA GLU A 104 -22.87 31.75 -10.92
C GLU A 104 -24.24 31.08 -10.94
N LEU A 105 -24.26 29.82 -11.39
CA LEU A 105 -25.35 28.88 -11.22
C LEU A 105 -24.84 27.70 -10.45
N ASN A 106 -25.47 27.31 -9.38
CA ASN A 106 -25.02 26.25 -8.50
C ASN A 106 -25.95 25.04 -8.56
N SER A 107 -25.40 23.87 -8.87
CA SER A 107 -26.09 22.57 -8.86
C SER A 107 -27.42 22.59 -9.65
N VAL A 108 -27.40 23.12 -10.87
CA VAL A 108 -28.54 23.17 -11.78
C VAL A 108 -28.51 21.98 -12.75
N SER A 109 -29.64 21.68 -13.40
CA SER A 109 -29.75 20.63 -14.42
C SER A 109 -30.50 21.12 -15.66
N GLY A 110 -30.35 20.42 -16.77
CA GLY A 110 -30.98 20.79 -18.04
C GLY A 110 -30.48 22.12 -18.61
N ASN A 111 -31.21 22.68 -19.57
CA ASN A 111 -30.84 23.95 -20.20
C ASN A 111 -30.94 25.12 -19.24
N GLN A 112 -29.90 25.95 -19.22
CA GLN A 112 -29.80 27.08 -18.30
C GLN A 112 -29.31 28.33 -19.02
N GLN A 113 -29.70 29.48 -18.44
CA GLN A 113 -29.22 30.79 -18.85
C GLN A 113 -28.71 31.57 -17.64
N LEU A 114 -27.48 32.04 -17.72
CA LEU A 114 -26.89 32.94 -16.73
C LEU A 114 -26.78 34.34 -17.33
N THR A 115 -27.47 35.29 -16.77
CA THR A 115 -27.44 36.70 -17.21
C THR A 115 -26.74 37.55 -16.18
N ILE A 116 -25.71 38.28 -16.60
CA ILE A 116 -24.94 39.18 -15.74
C ILE A 116 -25.17 40.60 -16.25
N ALA A 117 -25.85 41.40 -15.43
CA ALA A 117 -26.10 42.80 -15.75
C ALA A 117 -24.87 43.68 -15.55
N ALA A 118 -24.84 44.81 -16.23
CA ALA A 118 -23.77 45.79 -16.04
C ALA A 118 -23.75 46.33 -14.61
N GLY A 119 -22.56 46.56 -14.07
CA GLY A 119 -22.38 47.10 -12.72
C GLY A 119 -21.00 46.82 -12.12
N SER A 120 -20.71 47.45 -10.99
CA SER A 120 -19.39 47.30 -10.33
C SER A 120 -19.07 45.87 -9.94
N ASN A 121 -20.08 45.08 -9.57
CA ASN A 121 -19.91 43.64 -9.23
C ASN A 121 -20.38 42.72 -10.35
N GLY A 122 -20.73 43.24 -11.52
CA GLY A 122 -21.22 42.48 -12.67
C GLY A 122 -20.39 42.68 -13.93
N PHE A 123 -21.11 42.89 -15.04
CA PHE A 123 -20.50 43.10 -16.34
C PHE A 123 -19.92 44.52 -16.48
N GLN A 124 -18.66 44.63 -16.94
CA GLN A 124 -17.94 45.89 -17.07
C GLN A 124 -17.16 45.98 -18.38
N ASN A 125 -16.98 47.21 -18.89
CA ASN A 125 -16.04 47.50 -19.96
C ASN A 125 -14.56 47.32 -19.50
N ASN A 126 -13.67 47.20 -20.44
CA ASN A 126 -12.21 47.04 -20.24
C ASN A 126 -11.87 45.89 -19.26
N SER A 127 -12.57 44.80 -19.40
CA SER A 127 -12.42 43.62 -18.52
C SER A 127 -12.33 42.31 -19.35
N THR A 128 -11.69 41.31 -18.75
CA THR A 128 -11.65 39.97 -19.30
C THR A 128 -12.60 39.04 -18.57
N TYR A 129 -13.19 38.09 -19.28
CA TYR A 129 -14.13 37.12 -18.75
C TYR A 129 -13.75 35.72 -19.15
N THR A 130 -13.81 34.79 -18.21
CA THR A 130 -13.68 33.36 -18.45
C THR A 130 -14.90 32.64 -17.89
N ILE A 131 -15.30 31.57 -18.56
CA ILE A 131 -16.43 30.73 -18.15
C ILE A 131 -15.88 29.41 -17.67
N GLN A 132 -16.29 29.01 -16.49
CA GLN A 132 -15.96 27.74 -15.90
C GLN A 132 -17.22 26.92 -15.65
N ILE A 133 -17.20 25.66 -16.08
CA ILE A 133 -18.32 24.74 -15.92
C ILE A 133 -17.79 23.51 -15.17
N GLY A 134 -18.54 23.06 -14.17
CA GLY A 134 -18.15 21.91 -13.37
C GLY A 134 -19.35 21.10 -12.90
N GLY A 135 -19.10 19.88 -12.50
CA GLY A 135 -20.13 18.99 -11.95
C GLY A 135 -19.52 17.88 -11.13
N VAL A 136 -20.36 17.27 -10.28
CA VAL A 136 -20.01 16.11 -9.46
C VAL A 136 -19.88 14.83 -10.32
N ILE A 137 -20.54 14.81 -11.47
CA ILE A 137 -20.57 13.69 -12.42
C ILE A 137 -20.18 14.24 -13.79
N SER A 138 -19.65 13.39 -14.67
CA SER A 138 -19.36 13.76 -16.06
C SER A 138 -20.56 14.44 -16.69
N PHE A 139 -20.32 15.62 -17.24
CA PHE A 139 -21.35 16.46 -17.81
C PHE A 139 -20.92 16.89 -19.22
N ASN A 140 -21.82 16.80 -20.16
CA ASN A 140 -21.61 17.22 -21.54
C ASN A 140 -22.55 18.38 -21.86
N ALA A 141 -22.00 19.47 -22.32
CA ALA A 141 -22.78 20.56 -22.93
C ALA A 141 -22.67 20.46 -24.45
N ASN A 142 -23.79 20.42 -25.12
CA ASN A 142 -23.84 20.38 -26.57
C ASN A 142 -23.56 21.75 -27.16
N ASP A 143 -24.26 22.77 -26.66
CA ASP A 143 -24.15 24.14 -27.15
C ASP A 143 -23.97 25.10 -25.96
N ILE A 144 -22.96 25.92 -26.04
CA ILE A 144 -22.69 27.02 -25.13
C ILE A 144 -22.59 28.30 -25.93
N ASP A 145 -23.59 29.15 -25.78
CA ASP A 145 -23.62 30.45 -26.46
C ASP A 145 -23.32 31.55 -25.47
N VAL A 146 -22.43 32.45 -25.84
CA VAL A 146 -22.10 33.64 -25.05
C VAL A 146 -22.49 34.90 -25.81
N THR A 147 -23.25 35.76 -25.19
CA THR A 147 -23.66 37.04 -25.75
C THR A 147 -23.10 38.17 -24.92
N VAL A 148 -22.38 39.06 -25.55
CA VAL A 148 -21.88 40.33 -24.98
C VAL A 148 -22.67 41.45 -25.62
N SER A 149 -23.30 42.29 -24.81
CA SER A 149 -24.13 43.40 -25.34
C SER A 149 -23.78 44.75 -24.72
N ALA A 150 -23.87 45.79 -25.52
CA ALA A 150 -23.72 47.15 -25.12
C ALA A 150 -24.87 47.99 -25.74
N THR A 151 -25.34 49.00 -25.05
CA THR A 151 -26.48 49.80 -25.49
C THR A 151 -26.26 51.29 -25.30
N ALA A 152 -26.89 52.08 -26.20
CA ALA A 152 -27.06 53.51 -26.07
C ALA A 152 -28.49 53.84 -26.51
N PRO A 153 -29.03 55.03 -26.26
CA PRO A 153 -30.37 55.41 -26.72
C PRO A 153 -30.50 55.21 -28.27
N GLY A 154 -31.34 54.23 -28.64
CA GLY A 154 -31.62 53.93 -30.04
C GLY A 154 -30.57 53.09 -30.80
N VAL A 155 -29.50 52.64 -30.11
CA VAL A 155 -28.43 51.81 -30.69
C VAL A 155 -28.07 50.68 -29.73
N SER A 156 -27.88 49.50 -30.29
CA SER A 156 -27.33 48.36 -29.56
C SER A 156 -26.24 47.67 -30.38
N ALA A 157 -25.21 47.20 -29.71
CA ALA A 157 -24.18 46.37 -30.27
C ALA A 157 -24.12 45.01 -29.55
N VAL A 158 -23.93 43.93 -30.33
CA VAL A 158 -23.94 42.56 -29.79
C VAL A 158 -22.85 41.74 -30.47
N ASP A 159 -21.98 41.13 -29.64
CA ASP A 159 -21.07 40.09 -30.08
C ASP A 159 -21.53 38.76 -29.52
N THR A 160 -21.50 37.71 -30.34
CA THR A 160 -21.89 36.36 -29.91
C THR A 160 -20.77 35.37 -30.21
N TYR A 161 -20.60 34.43 -29.30
CA TYR A 161 -19.61 33.36 -29.37
C TYR A 161 -20.32 32.03 -29.13
N HIS A 162 -19.78 30.98 -29.73
CA HIS A 162 -20.27 29.59 -29.60
C HIS A 162 -19.11 28.65 -29.40
N ASN A 163 -19.30 27.56 -28.62
CA ASN A 163 -18.30 26.50 -28.51
C ASN A 163 -18.26 25.69 -29.82
N ASN A 164 -17.06 25.44 -30.34
CA ASN A 164 -16.87 24.71 -31.59
C ASN A 164 -16.96 23.19 -31.40
N LEU A 165 -16.56 22.70 -30.23
CA LEU A 165 -16.61 21.30 -29.85
C LEU A 165 -17.51 21.10 -28.64
N GLN A 166 -18.07 19.90 -28.53
CA GLN A 166 -18.81 19.52 -27.34
C GLN A 166 -17.94 19.69 -26.08
N PHE A 167 -18.45 20.46 -25.11
CA PHE A 167 -17.76 20.65 -23.86
C PHE A 167 -18.00 19.45 -22.94
N VAL A 168 -16.91 18.89 -22.41
CA VAL A 168 -16.94 17.73 -21.51
C VAL A 168 -16.20 18.08 -20.21
N THR A 169 -16.84 17.89 -19.08
CA THR A 169 -16.16 17.98 -17.79
C THR A 169 -15.59 16.61 -17.42
N ASN A 170 -14.37 16.60 -16.95
CA ASN A 170 -13.80 15.41 -16.36
C ASN A 170 -14.14 15.36 -14.86
N GLN A 171 -14.60 14.22 -14.41
CA GLN A 171 -14.79 13.98 -12.98
C GLN A 171 -13.43 13.67 -12.35
N ALA A 172 -12.96 14.48 -11.43
CA ALA A 172 -11.89 14.11 -10.52
C ALA A 172 -12.49 13.33 -9.34
N LYS A 173 -12.13 12.08 -9.21
CA LYS A 173 -12.41 11.30 -8.00
C LYS A 173 -11.17 11.40 -7.12
N GLU A 174 -11.30 12.02 -5.96
CA GLU A 174 -10.28 11.94 -4.93
C GLU A 174 -10.43 10.63 -4.17
N PHE A 175 -9.34 9.87 -4.15
CA PHE A 175 -9.23 8.66 -3.35
C PHE A 175 -8.42 9.00 -2.10
N ASN A 176 -9.09 9.04 -0.94
CA ASN A 176 -8.42 9.27 0.33
C ASN A 176 -7.82 7.96 0.85
N ILE A 177 -6.53 7.76 0.62
CA ILE A 177 -5.81 6.55 1.04
C ILE A 177 -5.96 6.32 2.55
N ALA A 178 -5.91 7.37 3.37
CA ALA A 178 -5.97 7.24 4.83
C ALA A 178 -7.31 6.64 5.32
N GLU A 179 -8.39 6.88 4.60
CA GLU A 179 -9.71 6.33 4.92
C GLU A 179 -9.87 4.87 4.51
N GLN A 180 -9.02 4.40 3.59
CA GLN A 180 -9.06 3.03 3.07
C GLN A 180 -8.13 2.07 3.84
N ILE A 181 -7.21 2.58 4.64
CA ILE A 181 -6.28 1.74 5.41
C ILE A 181 -7.08 0.89 6.43
N PRO A 182 -6.86 -0.44 6.48
CA PRO A 182 -7.45 -1.30 7.49
C PRO A 182 -7.19 -0.78 8.91
N LYS A 183 -8.16 -0.93 9.80
CA LYS A 183 -8.03 -0.48 11.19
C LYS A 183 -7.07 -1.38 11.97
N ILE A 184 -5.80 -1.10 11.88
CA ILE A 184 -4.74 -1.74 12.66
C ILE A 184 -3.97 -0.68 13.43
N LYS A 185 -3.53 -0.99 14.65
CA LYS A 185 -2.64 -0.10 15.39
C LYS A 185 -1.27 -0.08 14.71
N ILE A 186 -0.64 1.09 14.66
CA ILE A 186 0.70 1.23 14.06
C ILE A 186 1.71 0.26 14.69
N ILE A 187 1.64 0.07 16.01
CA ILE A 187 2.54 -0.87 16.69
C ILE A 187 2.29 -2.32 16.28
N ASP A 188 1.04 -2.72 16.10
CA ASP A 188 0.69 -4.07 15.67
C ASP A 188 1.13 -4.31 14.21
N PHE A 189 0.98 -3.28 13.35
CA PHE A 189 1.46 -3.31 11.97
C PHE A 189 2.99 -3.45 11.90
N LEU A 190 3.71 -2.61 12.65
CA LEU A 190 5.18 -2.67 12.68
C LEU A 190 5.68 -4.00 13.28
N SER A 191 5.09 -4.44 14.40
CA SER A 191 5.43 -5.74 15.01
C SER A 191 5.15 -6.89 14.04
N GLY A 192 4.07 -6.80 13.25
CA GLY A 192 3.77 -7.75 12.19
C GLY A 192 4.85 -7.82 11.12
N LEU A 193 5.35 -6.68 10.64
CA LEU A 193 6.46 -6.63 9.69
C LEU A 193 7.75 -7.15 10.31
N PHE A 194 8.01 -6.83 11.59
CA PHE A 194 9.19 -7.33 12.29
C PHE A 194 9.14 -8.85 12.43
N ASN A 195 7.98 -9.41 12.75
CA ASN A 195 7.78 -10.86 12.79
C ASN A 195 7.76 -11.51 11.40
N LEU A 196 7.39 -10.77 10.36
CA LEU A 196 7.39 -11.33 8.99
C LEU A 196 8.81 -11.50 8.44
N PHE A 197 9.67 -10.52 8.67
CA PHE A 197 11.02 -10.45 8.11
C PHE A 197 12.14 -10.60 9.14
N ASN A 198 11.85 -11.07 10.35
CA ASN A 198 12.83 -11.23 11.44
C ASN A 198 13.68 -9.96 11.68
N LEU A 199 12.98 -8.81 11.84
CA LEU A 199 13.63 -7.52 11.97
C LEU A 199 13.94 -7.16 13.41
N THR A 200 14.96 -6.32 13.57
CA THR A 200 15.26 -5.59 14.80
C THR A 200 15.36 -4.10 14.53
N ALA A 201 15.14 -3.29 15.54
CA ALA A 201 15.29 -1.84 15.46
C ALA A 201 16.09 -1.33 16.67
N TYR A 202 16.97 -0.38 16.41
CA TYR A 202 17.72 0.30 17.44
C TYR A 202 17.96 1.77 17.05
N VAL A 203 18.33 2.56 18.03
CA VAL A 203 18.70 3.97 17.80
C VAL A 203 20.22 4.05 17.73
N ASP A 204 20.72 4.63 16.65
CA ASP A 204 22.15 4.85 16.48
C ASP A 204 22.68 6.04 17.31
N ASP A 205 23.99 6.28 17.24
CA ASP A 205 24.67 7.32 18.02
C ASP A 205 24.24 8.77 17.66
N VAL A 206 23.55 8.95 16.51
CA VAL A 206 23.05 10.27 16.06
C VAL A 206 21.54 10.42 16.24
N GLY A 207 20.87 9.42 16.81
CA GLY A 207 19.44 9.45 17.11
C GLY A 207 18.54 8.97 15.98
N THR A 208 19.11 8.31 14.97
CA THR A 208 18.35 7.69 13.86
C THR A 208 17.88 6.29 14.24
N ILE A 209 16.65 5.95 13.94
CA ILE A 209 16.12 4.58 14.10
C ILE A 209 16.61 3.76 12.92
N VAL A 210 17.42 2.75 13.19
CA VAL A 210 17.94 1.79 12.22
C VAL A 210 17.08 0.53 12.29
N VAL A 211 16.61 0.04 11.14
CA VAL A 211 15.84 -1.21 11.03
C VAL A 211 16.58 -2.16 10.11
N ARG A 212 16.87 -3.37 10.60
CA ARG A 212 17.62 -4.40 9.87
C ARG A 212 17.09 -5.78 10.16
N THR A 213 17.44 -6.76 9.33
CA THR A 213 17.28 -8.17 9.70
C THR A 213 18.14 -8.50 10.92
N LEU A 214 17.66 -9.39 11.76
CA LEU A 214 18.37 -9.75 13.00
C LEU A 214 19.75 -10.35 12.69
N ASP A 215 19.85 -11.13 11.62
CA ASP A 215 21.12 -11.73 11.19
C ASP A 215 22.14 -10.67 10.75
N SER A 216 21.72 -9.67 9.97
CA SER A 216 22.62 -8.58 9.56
C SER A 216 23.07 -7.74 10.77
N TYR A 217 22.19 -7.54 11.76
CA TYR A 217 22.54 -6.83 12.99
C TYR A 217 23.65 -7.51 13.78
N TYR A 218 23.57 -8.84 13.93
CA TYR A 218 24.63 -9.60 14.62
C TYR A 218 25.86 -9.80 13.77
N ALA A 219 25.75 -9.84 12.45
CA ALA A 219 26.88 -9.95 11.53
C ALA A 219 27.78 -8.69 11.56
N ASP A 220 27.22 -7.53 11.85
CA ASP A 220 27.97 -6.27 11.98
C ASP A 220 28.79 -6.16 13.28
N SER A 221 28.73 -7.17 14.16
CA SER A 221 29.52 -7.19 15.39
C SER A 221 31.02 -7.29 15.08
N THR A 222 31.77 -6.31 15.52
CA THR A 222 33.24 -6.26 15.33
C THR A 222 34.02 -6.26 16.63
N GLN A 223 33.37 -6.06 17.76
CA GLN A 223 34.02 -5.90 19.05
C GLN A 223 33.80 -7.11 19.94
N VAL A 224 34.87 -7.51 20.62
CA VAL A 224 34.84 -8.55 21.66
C VAL A 224 35.33 -7.96 22.97
N TYR A 225 34.51 -7.99 23.99
CA TYR A 225 34.86 -7.46 25.30
C TYR A 225 35.16 -8.60 26.28
N ASN A 226 36.41 -8.73 26.71
CA ASN A 226 36.77 -9.63 27.80
C ASN A 226 36.40 -8.96 29.14
N ILE A 227 35.51 -9.61 29.88
CA ILE A 227 34.98 -9.09 31.14
C ILE A 227 35.42 -9.89 32.37
N ASP A 228 36.37 -10.81 32.27
CA ASP A 228 36.84 -11.68 33.36
C ASP A 228 37.16 -10.93 34.64
N LYS A 229 37.80 -9.74 34.50
CA LYS A 229 38.23 -8.90 35.63
C LYS A 229 37.08 -8.28 36.42
N TYR A 230 35.89 -8.26 35.82
CA TYR A 230 34.73 -7.52 36.33
C TYR A 230 33.63 -8.44 36.78
N LEU A 231 33.80 -9.76 36.59
CA LEU A 231 32.79 -10.76 36.97
C LEU A 231 32.54 -10.86 38.47
N ASP A 232 31.29 -10.90 38.83
CA ASP A 232 30.85 -11.41 40.13
C ASP A 232 30.78 -12.93 40.08
N THR A 233 31.80 -13.60 40.63
CA THR A 233 31.92 -15.06 40.63
C THR A 233 30.98 -15.74 41.60
N THR A 234 30.21 -14.98 42.39
CA THR A 234 29.31 -15.54 43.41
C THR A 234 27.96 -15.96 42.87
N LYS A 235 27.58 -15.47 41.67
CA LYS A 235 26.26 -15.72 41.07
C LYS A 235 26.37 -15.93 39.59
N SER A 236 26.10 -17.13 39.14
CA SER A 236 25.89 -17.47 37.75
C SER A 236 24.87 -18.60 37.62
N THR A 237 24.07 -18.56 36.59
CA THR A 237 23.18 -19.70 36.21
C THR A 237 23.37 -20.00 34.73
N SER A 238 23.13 -21.25 34.37
CA SER A 238 23.20 -21.68 32.96
C SER A 238 22.04 -22.61 32.70
N ASP A 239 21.13 -22.20 31.85
CA ASP A 239 19.93 -22.93 31.47
C ASP A 239 19.92 -23.16 29.94
N ILE A 240 19.08 -24.06 29.45
CA ILE A 240 18.84 -24.19 28.01
C ILE A 240 18.22 -22.88 27.52
N ALA A 241 18.69 -22.36 26.41
CA ALA A 241 18.32 -21.01 25.95
C ALA A 241 16.84 -20.88 25.65
N LEU A 242 16.33 -21.70 24.75
CA LEU A 242 14.90 -21.73 24.37
C LEU A 242 14.47 -23.19 24.29
N PRO A 243 13.91 -23.75 25.37
CA PRO A 243 13.63 -25.20 25.49
C PRO A 243 12.34 -25.60 24.77
N TYR A 244 12.21 -25.30 23.49
CA TYR A 244 11.07 -25.68 22.66
C TYR A 244 11.48 -26.77 21.68
N ASN A 245 10.58 -27.71 21.41
CA ASN A 245 10.76 -28.75 20.39
C ASN A 245 10.13 -28.37 19.05
N GLU A 246 9.19 -27.42 19.10
CA GLU A 246 8.46 -26.96 17.92
C GLU A 246 8.31 -25.44 17.91
N ILE A 247 8.39 -24.86 16.72
CA ILE A 247 8.14 -23.45 16.47
C ILE A 247 7.08 -23.35 15.40
N THR A 248 6.06 -22.54 15.62
CA THR A 248 5.00 -22.30 14.64
C THR A 248 5.04 -20.86 14.14
N PHE A 249 4.94 -20.73 12.84
CA PHE A 249 4.78 -19.46 12.13
C PHE A 249 3.36 -19.41 11.59
N THR A 250 2.58 -18.41 12.00
CA THR A 250 1.18 -18.35 11.63
C THR A 250 0.77 -17.00 11.12
N TYR A 251 0.03 -17.01 10.03
CA TYR A 251 -0.72 -15.87 9.56
C TYR A 251 -2.05 -15.78 10.32
N LYS A 252 -2.64 -14.59 10.35
CA LYS A 252 -4.02 -14.42 10.80
C LYS A 252 -4.93 -15.30 9.95
N GLY A 253 -5.85 -16.02 10.59
CA GLY A 253 -6.71 -17.00 9.92
C GLY A 253 -7.53 -16.40 8.78
N LEU A 254 -7.53 -17.09 7.64
CA LEU A 254 -8.25 -16.70 6.45
C LEU A 254 -9.66 -17.28 6.41
N GLY A 255 -10.60 -16.44 5.92
CA GLY A 255 -11.99 -16.87 5.70
C GLY A 255 -12.33 -17.19 4.23
N THR A 256 -11.35 -17.18 3.33
CA THR A 256 -11.59 -17.50 1.91
C THR A 256 -11.89 -18.98 1.72
N PHE A 257 -12.67 -19.30 0.67
CA PHE A 257 -13.04 -20.67 0.34
C PHE A 257 -11.81 -21.56 0.15
N LEU A 258 -10.82 -21.12 -0.63
CA LEU A 258 -9.61 -21.90 -0.90
C LEU A 258 -8.77 -22.13 0.37
N ALA A 259 -8.60 -21.09 1.20
CA ALA A 259 -7.84 -21.23 2.44
C ALA A 259 -8.53 -22.19 3.42
N LYS A 260 -9.87 -22.19 3.49
CA LYS A 260 -10.62 -23.13 4.29
C LYS A 260 -10.55 -24.57 3.76
N GLN A 261 -10.57 -24.73 2.46
CA GLN A 261 -10.36 -26.04 1.82
C GLN A 261 -8.96 -26.57 2.14
N PHE A 262 -7.93 -25.75 2.04
CA PHE A 262 -6.57 -26.11 2.41
C PHE A 262 -6.49 -26.54 3.88
N GLU A 263 -7.04 -25.75 4.80
CA GLU A 263 -7.05 -26.04 6.24
C GLU A 263 -7.75 -27.39 6.53
N GLN A 264 -8.85 -27.69 5.86
CA GLN A 264 -9.57 -28.95 6.01
C GLN A 264 -8.76 -30.16 5.49
N LEU A 265 -8.00 -29.97 4.41
CA LEU A 265 -7.22 -31.06 3.80
C LEU A 265 -5.90 -31.32 4.54
N THR A 266 -5.23 -30.29 5.02
CA THR A 266 -3.88 -30.39 5.59
C THR A 266 -3.84 -30.25 7.11
N ASN A 267 -4.96 -29.80 7.73
CA ASN A 267 -5.02 -29.40 9.14
C ASN A 267 -3.99 -28.31 9.51
N SER A 268 -3.60 -27.49 8.56
CA SER A 268 -2.65 -26.38 8.70
C SER A 268 -3.21 -25.13 8.02
N GLY A 269 -2.90 -23.95 8.57
CA GLY A 269 -3.26 -22.68 7.94
C GLY A 269 -2.42 -22.42 6.69
N TRP A 270 -3.03 -21.88 5.64
CA TRP A 270 -2.32 -21.52 4.42
C TRP A 270 -1.17 -20.52 4.71
N GLY A 271 0.00 -20.78 4.15
CA GLY A 271 1.21 -19.96 4.34
C GLY A 271 1.91 -20.14 5.69
N SER A 272 1.30 -20.86 6.62
CA SER A 272 1.81 -21.12 7.96
C SER A 272 2.76 -22.33 7.96
N LEU A 273 3.66 -22.38 8.96
CA LEU A 273 4.64 -23.45 9.08
C LEU A 273 4.74 -23.92 10.53
N GLY A 274 4.66 -25.25 10.75
CA GLY A 274 5.14 -25.89 11.96
C GLY A 274 6.53 -26.46 11.70
N TYR A 275 7.53 -26.02 12.44
CA TYR A 275 8.90 -26.47 12.29
C TYR A 275 9.33 -27.22 13.55
N THR A 276 9.61 -28.51 13.39
CA THR A 276 10.15 -29.35 14.46
C THR A 276 11.67 -29.24 14.49
N LEU A 277 12.22 -28.97 15.65
CA LEU A 277 13.64 -28.82 15.87
C LEU A 277 14.34 -30.18 15.92
N ASP A 278 15.57 -30.23 15.43
CA ASP A 278 16.41 -31.42 15.54
C ASP A 278 16.85 -31.63 17.00
N GLY A 279 16.53 -32.78 17.56
CA GLY A 279 16.92 -33.21 18.89
C GLY A 279 15.82 -33.03 19.94
N ASP A 280 15.66 -34.03 20.79
CA ASP A 280 14.70 -34.03 21.89
C ASP A 280 15.22 -33.20 23.05
N ILE A 281 14.47 -32.18 23.44
CA ILE A 281 14.67 -31.46 24.70
C ILE A 281 13.77 -32.11 25.72
N PHE A 282 14.39 -32.79 26.69
CA PHE A 282 13.66 -33.34 27.85
C PHE A 282 13.06 -32.18 28.65
N ASP A 283 11.80 -32.29 29.05
CA ASP A 283 11.04 -31.24 29.72
C ASP A 283 10.75 -29.97 28.90
N ALA A 284 10.81 -30.02 27.56
CA ALA A 284 10.31 -28.92 26.74
C ALA A 284 8.81 -28.67 26.98
N PRO A 285 8.35 -27.41 26.93
CA PRO A 285 6.92 -27.11 26.96
C PRO A 285 6.17 -27.90 25.89
N SER A 286 4.95 -28.34 26.24
CA SER A 286 4.06 -29.01 25.27
C SER A 286 3.54 -28.08 24.18
N GLU A 287 3.50 -26.79 24.48
CA GLU A 287 3.08 -25.76 23.54
C GLU A 287 4.27 -25.30 22.67
N PRO A 288 4.09 -25.13 21.35
CA PRO A 288 5.13 -24.63 20.48
C PRO A 288 5.47 -23.16 20.79
N TYR A 289 6.67 -22.73 20.42
CA TYR A 289 6.99 -21.32 20.37
C TYR A 289 6.29 -20.70 19.15
N LYS A 290 5.48 -19.63 19.39
CA LYS A 290 4.62 -19.07 18.35
C LYS A 290 5.15 -17.74 17.84
N ILE A 291 5.29 -17.63 16.51
CA ILE A 291 5.54 -16.40 15.79
C ILE A 291 4.30 -16.10 14.95
N GLU A 292 3.53 -15.13 15.41
CA GLU A 292 2.25 -14.77 14.80
C GLU A 292 2.38 -13.43 14.09
N VAL A 293 1.83 -13.33 12.87
CA VAL A 293 1.72 -12.07 12.14
C VAL A 293 0.25 -11.66 12.02
N PRO A 294 -0.09 -10.39 12.23
CA PRO A 294 -1.46 -9.90 12.22
C PRO A 294 -2.02 -9.71 10.80
N PHE A 295 -1.33 -10.21 9.81
CA PHE A 295 -1.71 -10.10 8.40
C PHE A 295 -2.42 -11.35 7.94
N GLU A 296 -3.33 -11.15 6.99
CA GLU A 296 -3.88 -12.23 6.20
C GLU A 296 -3.04 -12.44 4.94
N HIS A 297 -2.95 -13.68 4.52
CA HIS A 297 -2.22 -14.10 3.35
C HIS A 297 -3.12 -14.95 2.46
N MET A 298 -3.58 -14.41 1.34
CA MET A 298 -4.55 -15.09 0.49
C MET A 298 -3.93 -16.25 -0.28
N GLN A 299 -4.72 -17.30 -0.41
CA GLN A 299 -4.46 -18.34 -1.38
C GLN A 299 -5.12 -17.96 -2.70
N PHE A 300 -4.33 -18.02 -3.77
CA PHE A 300 -4.80 -17.77 -5.13
C PHE A 300 -4.62 -19.05 -5.95
N GLU A 301 -5.62 -19.38 -6.76
CA GLU A 301 -5.54 -20.44 -7.74
C GLU A 301 -5.76 -19.91 -9.14
N ARG A 302 -5.08 -20.52 -10.12
CA ARG A 302 -5.31 -20.25 -11.53
C ARG A 302 -6.25 -21.27 -12.10
N LEU A 303 -7.17 -20.83 -12.96
CA LEU A 303 -7.99 -21.74 -13.75
C LEU A 303 -7.13 -22.39 -14.83
N TYR A 304 -7.31 -23.69 -15.02
CA TYR A 304 -6.67 -24.45 -16.08
C TYR A 304 -7.61 -24.60 -17.27
N ASP A 305 -7.08 -24.35 -18.47
CA ASP A 305 -7.81 -24.68 -19.70
C ASP A 305 -7.69 -26.18 -19.98
N GLN A 306 -8.77 -26.89 -19.76
CA GLN A 306 -8.87 -28.33 -19.94
C GLN A 306 -8.94 -28.74 -21.42
N ASN A 307 -9.11 -27.79 -22.34
CA ASN A 307 -9.14 -28.10 -23.78
C ASN A 307 -7.73 -28.37 -24.34
N ASN A 308 -6.70 -28.00 -23.60
CA ASN A 308 -5.32 -28.30 -23.95
C ASN A 308 -4.89 -29.68 -23.38
N SER A 309 -3.94 -30.33 -24.03
CA SER A 309 -3.37 -31.56 -23.55
C SER A 309 -1.83 -31.50 -23.59
N PRO A 310 -1.12 -31.38 -22.46
CA PRO A 310 -1.67 -31.28 -21.11
C PRO A 310 -2.44 -29.94 -20.88
N PRO A 311 -3.35 -29.89 -19.91
CA PRO A 311 -4.01 -28.64 -19.53
C PRO A 311 -3.00 -27.54 -19.18
N THR A 312 -3.32 -26.30 -19.55
CA THR A 312 -2.45 -25.14 -19.31
C THR A 312 -3.09 -24.15 -18.34
N ALA A 313 -2.29 -23.56 -17.46
CA ALA A 313 -2.76 -22.50 -16.58
C ALA A 313 -3.18 -21.27 -17.40
N THR A 314 -4.29 -20.67 -17.03
CA THR A 314 -4.75 -19.39 -17.58
C THR A 314 -4.27 -18.23 -16.70
N ASP A 315 -4.50 -17.01 -17.17
CA ASP A 315 -4.23 -15.79 -16.37
C ASP A 315 -5.36 -15.47 -15.39
N VAL A 316 -6.41 -16.28 -15.37
CA VAL A 316 -7.59 -16.06 -14.50
C VAL A 316 -7.33 -16.68 -13.14
N GLN A 317 -7.38 -15.85 -12.11
CA GLN A 317 -7.36 -16.29 -10.70
C GLN A 317 -8.77 -16.27 -10.12
N TRP A 318 -9.02 -17.14 -9.17
CA TRP A 318 -10.33 -17.27 -8.52
C TRP A 318 -10.20 -17.67 -7.04
N GLY A 319 -11.30 -17.61 -6.32
CA GLY A 319 -11.42 -18.12 -4.96
C GLY A 319 -10.87 -17.23 -3.85
N TYR A 320 -10.09 -16.20 -4.19
CA TYR A 320 -9.45 -15.32 -3.21
C TYR A 320 -10.41 -14.34 -2.53
N SER A 321 -11.50 -13.97 -3.18
CA SER A 321 -12.47 -12.98 -2.67
C SER A 321 -13.82 -13.56 -2.26
N VAL A 322 -13.90 -14.88 -2.12
CA VAL A 322 -15.15 -15.60 -1.83
C VAL A 322 -14.96 -16.48 -0.60
N ASN A 323 -15.92 -16.44 0.34
CA ASN A 323 -15.97 -17.35 1.49
C ASN A 323 -16.73 -18.64 1.15
N GLU A 324 -16.83 -19.56 2.12
CA GLU A 324 -17.53 -20.84 1.97
C GLU A 324 -19.02 -20.70 1.59
N ASN A 325 -19.64 -19.57 1.91
CA ASN A 325 -21.02 -19.26 1.57
C ASN A 325 -21.17 -18.52 0.24
N GLN A 326 -20.12 -18.44 -0.57
CA GLN A 326 -20.06 -17.71 -1.85
C GLN A 326 -20.32 -16.20 -1.70
N GLN A 327 -20.07 -15.65 -0.52
CA GLN A 327 -20.15 -14.22 -0.27
C GLN A 327 -18.77 -13.58 -0.43
N SER A 328 -18.75 -12.31 -0.80
CA SER A 328 -17.51 -11.54 -0.86
C SER A 328 -16.78 -11.58 0.49
N TYR A 329 -15.51 -11.91 0.42
CA TYR A 329 -14.61 -11.92 1.56
C TYR A 329 -13.47 -10.93 1.33
N ILE A 330 -13.19 -10.20 2.34
CA ILE A 330 -12.20 -9.14 2.31
C ILE A 330 -11.32 -9.28 3.53
N GLY A 331 -10.03 -9.53 3.29
CA GLY A 331 -9.04 -9.72 4.34
C GLY A 331 -8.66 -8.43 5.05
N GLU A 332 -8.27 -8.53 6.31
CA GLU A 332 -7.92 -7.39 7.16
C GLU A 332 -6.71 -7.68 8.06
N PRO A 333 -5.58 -7.06 7.83
CA PRO A 333 -5.02 -6.53 6.59
C PRO A 333 -4.46 -7.64 5.70
N LEU A 334 -4.66 -7.53 4.40
CA LEU A 334 -4.24 -8.50 3.41
C LEU A 334 -2.96 -8.06 2.70
N LEU A 335 -1.97 -8.95 2.64
CA LEU A 335 -0.72 -8.75 1.90
C LEU A 335 -0.75 -9.49 0.56
N PHE A 336 -0.17 -8.90 -0.48
CA PHE A 336 -0.08 -9.51 -1.80
C PHE A 336 1.01 -8.87 -2.66
N TYR A 337 1.39 -9.57 -3.74
CA TYR A 337 2.20 -9.03 -4.83
C TYR A 337 1.31 -8.76 -6.05
N PRO A 338 1.38 -7.57 -6.69
CA PRO A 338 0.70 -7.32 -7.95
C PRO A 338 1.50 -7.91 -9.11
N ILE A 339 0.89 -8.81 -9.88
CA ILE A 339 1.47 -9.36 -11.11
C ILE A 339 0.84 -8.66 -12.30
N LEU A 340 1.66 -8.10 -13.18
CA LEU A 340 1.19 -7.53 -14.44
C LEU A 340 0.94 -8.63 -15.45
N ILE A 341 -0.29 -8.75 -15.91
CA ILE A 341 -0.69 -9.56 -17.06
C ILE A 341 -0.72 -8.63 -18.27
N SER A 342 0.05 -8.99 -19.30
CA SER A 342 0.06 -8.30 -20.60
C SER A 342 -0.40 -9.27 -21.66
N ASP A 343 -1.28 -8.83 -22.54
CA ASP A 343 -1.85 -9.64 -23.62
C ASP A 343 -2.55 -10.93 -23.13
N GLY A 344 -3.04 -10.87 -21.91
CA GLY A 344 -3.73 -11.99 -21.28
C GLY A 344 -5.18 -12.15 -21.72
N THR A 345 -5.91 -12.99 -21.00
CA THR A 345 -7.35 -13.16 -21.19
C THR A 345 -8.07 -11.84 -21.05
N SER A 346 -8.86 -11.48 -22.04
CA SER A 346 -9.61 -10.20 -22.03
C SER A 346 -10.63 -10.16 -20.89
N ILE A 347 -10.51 -9.12 -20.05
CA ILE A 347 -11.49 -8.81 -19.01
C ILE A 347 -12.41 -7.72 -19.53
N ARG A 348 -13.72 -7.99 -19.51
CA ARG A 348 -14.73 -7.05 -19.93
C ARG A 348 -15.16 -6.16 -18.79
N ILE A 349 -14.89 -4.86 -18.93
CA ILE A 349 -15.28 -3.85 -17.95
C ILE A 349 -16.44 -3.03 -18.51
N ARG A 350 -17.49 -2.89 -17.72
CA ARG A 350 -18.60 -1.99 -18.03
C ARG A 350 -18.45 -0.72 -17.22
N ASP A 351 -18.36 0.41 -17.91
CA ASP A 351 -18.54 1.71 -17.27
C ASP A 351 -20.00 1.87 -16.85
N THR A 352 -20.25 2.05 -15.55
CA THR A 352 -21.59 2.20 -15.00
C THR A 352 -22.23 3.54 -15.35
N VAL A 353 -21.43 4.55 -15.70
CA VAL A 353 -21.91 5.89 -16.03
C VAL A 353 -22.30 5.97 -17.52
N THR A 354 -21.38 5.58 -18.40
CA THR A 354 -21.62 5.66 -19.84
C THR A 354 -22.28 4.42 -20.42
N SER A 355 -22.39 3.34 -19.64
CA SER A 355 -22.81 2.00 -20.08
C SER A 355 -21.93 1.43 -21.21
N SER A 356 -20.80 2.07 -21.50
CA SER A 356 -19.85 1.57 -22.47
C SER A 356 -19.16 0.31 -21.95
N VAL A 357 -18.81 -0.58 -22.85
CA VAL A 357 -18.09 -1.81 -22.54
C VAL A 357 -16.74 -1.75 -23.23
N SER A 358 -15.67 -1.97 -22.46
CA SER A 358 -14.31 -2.06 -22.98
C SER A 358 -13.69 -3.39 -22.57
N ASP A 359 -12.92 -3.97 -23.46
CA ASP A 359 -12.12 -5.16 -23.17
C ASP A 359 -10.70 -4.72 -22.83
N ILE A 360 -10.21 -5.14 -21.68
CA ILE A 360 -8.87 -4.84 -21.18
C ILE A 360 -8.05 -6.13 -21.19
N THR A 361 -6.89 -6.10 -21.85
CA THR A 361 -5.97 -7.23 -21.96
C THR A 361 -4.70 -7.06 -21.11
N THR A 362 -4.50 -5.85 -20.55
CA THR A 362 -3.38 -5.56 -19.65
C THR A 362 -3.93 -5.11 -18.30
N TYR A 363 -3.63 -5.85 -17.25
CA TYR A 363 -4.13 -5.59 -15.91
C TYR A 363 -3.22 -6.22 -14.85
N PHE A 364 -3.37 -5.78 -13.59
CA PHE A 364 -2.72 -6.41 -12.46
C PHE A 364 -3.64 -7.43 -11.80
N ILE A 365 -3.06 -8.55 -11.38
CA ILE A 365 -3.71 -9.53 -10.51
C ILE A 365 -2.94 -9.65 -9.19
N PRO A 366 -3.62 -9.82 -8.05
CA PRO A 366 -2.95 -10.09 -6.80
C PRO A 366 -2.39 -11.50 -6.77
N SER A 367 -1.26 -11.71 -6.08
CA SER A 367 -0.63 -13.02 -5.92
C SER A 367 0.08 -13.12 -4.58
N ASN A 368 0.45 -14.33 -4.18
CA ASN A 368 1.30 -14.61 -3.03
C ASN A 368 2.80 -14.71 -3.40
N SER A 369 3.13 -14.51 -4.66
CA SER A 369 4.49 -14.47 -5.18
C SER A 369 4.60 -13.52 -6.35
N LEU A 370 5.83 -13.09 -6.70
CA LEU A 370 6.06 -12.07 -7.73
C LEU A 370 6.09 -12.63 -9.16
N ALA A 371 6.11 -13.93 -9.36
CA ALA A 371 6.12 -14.51 -10.69
C ALA A 371 4.73 -14.84 -11.21
N LEU A 372 4.56 -14.78 -12.53
CA LEU A 372 3.33 -15.21 -13.20
C LEU A 372 2.98 -16.68 -12.90
N LEU A 373 4.01 -17.50 -12.79
CA LEU A 373 3.91 -18.87 -12.25
C LEU A 373 4.52 -18.86 -10.85
N PRO A 374 3.72 -18.92 -9.79
CA PRO A 374 4.22 -18.82 -8.41
C PRO A 374 5.34 -19.79 -8.07
N SER A 375 5.30 -21.02 -8.57
CA SER A 375 6.34 -22.06 -8.39
C SER A 375 7.74 -21.67 -8.86
N THR A 376 7.84 -20.68 -9.74
CA THR A 376 9.15 -20.22 -10.27
C THR A 376 9.69 -19.01 -9.51
N SER A 377 8.92 -18.45 -8.60
CA SER A 377 9.29 -17.25 -7.88
C SER A 377 10.02 -17.59 -6.58
N LYS A 378 11.19 -16.98 -6.40
CA LYS A 378 11.87 -16.89 -5.11
C LYS A 378 11.31 -15.80 -4.21
N VAL A 379 10.55 -14.87 -4.78
CA VAL A 379 9.91 -13.77 -4.08
C VAL A 379 8.49 -14.18 -3.72
N ASN A 380 8.30 -14.62 -2.50
CA ASN A 380 7.00 -15.02 -1.95
C ASN A 380 6.92 -14.67 -0.48
N ILE A 381 5.71 -14.69 0.08
CA ILE A 381 5.44 -14.41 1.49
C ILE A 381 4.97 -15.65 2.26
N ASN A 382 5.30 -16.84 1.81
CA ASN A 382 4.95 -18.06 2.54
C ASN A 382 6.05 -18.42 3.55
N PHE A 383 5.69 -18.88 4.72
CA PHE A 383 6.64 -19.53 5.64
C PHE A 383 6.89 -20.97 5.21
N GLN A 384 5.86 -21.68 4.76
CA GLN A 384 5.97 -23.06 4.26
C GLN A 384 6.34 -23.10 2.78
N ASN A 385 6.82 -24.25 2.31
CA ASN A 385 7.19 -24.48 0.92
C ASN A 385 6.07 -25.06 0.06
N GLU A 386 4.88 -25.23 0.61
CA GLU A 386 3.74 -25.77 -0.12
C GLU A 386 3.19 -24.78 -1.14
N PHE A 387 2.67 -25.31 -2.22
CA PHE A 387 2.29 -24.60 -3.39
C PHE A 387 0.77 -24.62 -3.59
N ASN A 388 0.20 -23.56 -4.16
CA ASN A 388 -1.25 -23.38 -4.29
C ASN A 388 -1.82 -23.70 -5.67
N GLU A 389 -1.01 -24.21 -6.60
CA GLU A 389 -1.49 -24.65 -7.91
C GLU A 389 -1.45 -26.15 -8.00
N TYR A 390 -2.55 -26.73 -8.45
CA TYR A 390 -2.63 -28.14 -8.73
C TYR A 390 -2.03 -28.43 -10.11
N LEU A 391 -1.21 -29.46 -10.19
CA LEU A 391 -0.79 -29.98 -11.48
C LEU A 391 -1.97 -30.70 -12.12
N ALA A 392 -2.22 -30.44 -13.38
CA ALA A 392 -3.40 -30.91 -14.12
C ALA A 392 -3.61 -32.42 -14.15
N ASN A 393 -2.59 -33.20 -13.79
CA ASN A 393 -2.62 -34.66 -13.77
C ASN A 393 -2.73 -35.25 -12.37
N GLU A 394 -2.89 -34.43 -11.35
CA GLU A 394 -3.09 -34.90 -9.98
C GLU A 394 -4.59 -34.95 -9.70
N PRO A 395 -5.22 -36.14 -9.73
CA PRO A 395 -6.68 -36.26 -9.63
C PRO A 395 -7.26 -35.83 -8.29
N GLU A 396 -6.43 -35.64 -7.28
CA GLU A 396 -6.88 -35.36 -5.92
C GLU A 396 -6.24 -34.11 -5.31
N GLY A 397 -5.45 -33.35 -6.09
CA GLY A 397 -4.94 -32.04 -5.67
C GLY A 397 -4.26 -32.04 -4.33
N ILE A 398 -3.59 -33.11 -3.96
CA ILE A 398 -2.95 -33.23 -2.65
C ILE A 398 -1.65 -32.44 -2.69
N ILE A 399 -1.63 -31.42 -1.91
CA ILE A 399 -0.47 -30.63 -1.57
C ILE A 399 0.56 -31.59 -0.95
N GLY A 400 1.75 -31.69 -1.56
CA GLY A 400 2.82 -32.57 -1.08
C GLY A 400 2.95 -33.92 -1.77
N GLY A 401 2.27 -34.17 -2.88
CA GLY A 401 2.59 -35.30 -3.76
C GLY A 401 3.97 -35.14 -4.43
N ASP A 402 4.55 -36.25 -4.95
CA ASP A 402 5.87 -36.28 -5.59
C ASP A 402 6.05 -35.30 -6.77
N ASN A 403 4.97 -34.69 -7.24
CA ASN A 403 4.94 -33.69 -8.31
C ASN A 403 4.52 -32.29 -7.85
N ALA A 404 4.36 -32.07 -6.55
CA ALA A 404 4.04 -30.74 -6.03
C ALA A 404 5.23 -29.81 -6.24
N LEU A 405 4.98 -28.70 -6.94
CA LEU A 405 5.99 -27.66 -7.08
C LEU A 405 5.94 -26.82 -5.79
N GLY A 406 6.96 -26.95 -4.96
CA GLY A 406 7.09 -26.16 -3.75
C GLY A 406 7.62 -24.75 -4.01
N PHE A 407 7.32 -23.83 -3.12
CA PHE A 407 8.01 -22.55 -3.08
C PHE A 407 9.48 -22.75 -2.71
N THR A 408 10.36 -22.01 -3.36
CA THR A 408 11.75 -21.88 -2.98
C THR A 408 11.99 -20.55 -2.29
N ASP A 409 13.03 -20.50 -1.47
CA ASP A 409 13.41 -19.28 -0.76
C ASP A 409 12.21 -18.67 0.04
N THR A 410 11.49 -19.51 0.80
CA THR A 410 10.38 -19.07 1.65
C THR A 410 10.86 -18.10 2.73
N LEU A 411 9.94 -17.40 3.40
CA LEU A 411 10.32 -16.52 4.52
C LEU A 411 11.04 -17.28 5.63
N PHE A 412 10.63 -18.52 5.90
CA PHE A 412 11.34 -19.33 6.87
C PHE A 412 12.78 -19.61 6.42
N GLU A 413 12.98 -20.00 5.18
CA GLU A 413 14.31 -20.35 4.67
C GLU A 413 15.28 -19.18 4.61
N THR A 414 14.78 -17.99 4.24
CA THR A 414 15.62 -16.80 4.02
C THR A 414 15.78 -15.93 5.26
N GLU A 415 14.75 -15.82 6.10
CA GLU A 415 14.74 -14.86 7.20
C GLU A 415 14.89 -15.51 8.58
N TYR A 416 14.59 -16.81 8.68
CA TYR A 416 14.48 -17.46 10.00
C TYR A 416 15.35 -18.69 10.19
N LYS A 417 15.62 -19.45 9.15
CA LYS A 417 16.22 -20.78 9.29
C LYS A 417 17.54 -20.77 10.05
N GLU A 418 18.44 -19.88 9.67
CA GLU A 418 19.76 -19.76 10.33
C GLU A 418 19.59 -19.34 11.79
N TYR A 419 18.78 -18.33 12.04
CA TYR A 419 18.49 -17.87 13.39
C TYR A 419 17.88 -18.97 14.27
N ILE A 420 16.88 -19.70 13.75
CA ILE A 420 16.20 -20.77 14.48
C ILE A 420 17.18 -21.92 14.78
N GLN A 421 17.94 -22.36 13.79
CA GLN A 421 18.93 -23.42 13.97
C GLN A 421 20.04 -23.04 14.95
N ASP A 422 20.37 -21.76 15.02
CA ASP A 422 21.35 -21.25 15.99
C ASP A 422 20.76 -21.15 17.40
N VAL A 423 19.69 -20.39 17.57
CA VAL A 423 19.19 -19.97 18.89
C VAL A 423 18.40 -21.08 19.60
N PHE A 424 17.61 -21.87 18.86
CA PHE A 424 16.82 -22.98 19.42
C PHE A 424 17.58 -24.31 19.48
N ASN A 425 18.87 -24.29 19.16
CA ASN A 425 19.69 -25.49 19.27
C ASN A 425 19.74 -25.95 20.73
N PHE A 426 19.49 -27.26 20.98
CA PHE A 426 19.50 -27.84 22.34
C PHE A 426 20.84 -27.70 23.08
N ARG A 427 21.93 -27.40 22.36
CA ARG A 427 23.26 -27.11 22.93
C ARG A 427 23.44 -25.66 23.35
N ARG A 428 22.52 -24.78 22.96
CA ARG A 428 22.56 -23.38 23.37
C ARG A 428 22.23 -23.25 24.85
N ARG A 429 23.02 -22.41 25.51
CA ARG A 429 22.85 -22.08 26.91
C ARG A 429 22.61 -20.59 27.09
N LEU A 430 21.62 -20.26 27.86
CA LEU A 430 21.40 -18.94 28.40
C LEU A 430 22.15 -18.82 29.71
N VAL A 431 23.25 -18.08 29.71
CA VAL A 431 24.10 -17.87 30.87
C VAL A 431 23.77 -16.52 31.47
N LYS A 432 23.35 -16.51 32.74
CA LYS A 432 23.09 -15.27 33.45
C LYS A 432 24.27 -14.99 34.39
N ILE A 433 24.89 -13.84 34.20
CA ILE A 433 26.04 -13.38 34.97
C ILE A 433 25.87 -11.94 35.45
N THR A 434 26.58 -11.58 36.46
CA THR A 434 26.69 -10.20 36.93
C THR A 434 28.14 -9.74 36.78
N ALA A 435 28.36 -8.54 36.29
CA ALA A 435 29.70 -7.92 36.22
C ALA A 435 29.63 -6.48 36.70
N TYR A 436 30.71 -5.96 37.24
CA TYR A 436 30.86 -4.57 37.61
C TYR A 436 31.75 -3.85 36.58
N LEU A 437 31.10 -3.33 35.53
CA LEU A 437 31.79 -2.76 34.39
C LEU A 437 32.22 -1.32 34.64
N PRO A 438 33.46 -0.93 34.28
CA PRO A 438 33.84 0.46 34.30
C PRO A 438 33.09 1.25 33.23
N MET A 439 32.87 2.53 33.49
CA MET A 439 32.12 3.43 32.61
C MET A 439 32.58 3.36 31.16
N LYS A 440 33.87 3.28 30.91
CA LYS A 440 34.43 3.15 29.55
C LYS A 440 33.93 1.91 28.81
N VAL A 441 33.63 0.81 29.50
CA VAL A 441 33.18 -0.44 28.87
C VAL A 441 31.69 -0.34 28.58
N TYR A 442 30.84 -0.11 29.59
CA TYR A 442 29.41 -0.12 29.39
C TYR A 442 28.89 1.02 28.49
N TYR A 443 29.61 2.13 28.40
CA TYR A 443 29.24 3.24 27.51
C TYR A 443 29.47 2.91 26.03
N ASN A 444 30.45 2.06 25.71
CA ASN A 444 30.76 1.68 24.32
C ASN A 444 30.18 0.32 23.92
N LEU A 445 29.69 -0.44 24.88
CA LEU A 445 29.15 -1.79 24.63
C LEU A 445 27.81 -1.71 23.93
N LYS A 446 27.69 -2.38 22.80
CA LYS A 446 26.47 -2.52 22.00
C LYS A 446 25.88 -3.91 22.17
N LEU A 447 24.58 -4.08 21.97
CA LEU A 447 23.90 -5.38 22.12
C LEU A 447 24.37 -6.43 21.08
N ASN A 448 24.89 -6.00 19.96
CA ASN A 448 25.46 -6.91 18.98
C ASN A 448 26.95 -7.25 19.21
N ASP A 449 27.59 -6.65 20.21
CA ASP A 449 28.98 -7.01 20.57
C ASP A 449 29.05 -8.40 21.23
N LEU A 450 30.22 -8.99 21.19
CA LEU A 450 30.49 -10.26 21.83
C LEU A 450 31.12 -10.03 23.22
N ILE A 451 30.68 -10.83 24.18
CA ILE A 451 31.28 -10.89 25.53
C ILE A 451 32.15 -12.14 25.58
N GLU A 452 33.38 -11.96 26.05
CA GLU A 452 34.31 -13.06 26.29
C GLU A 452 34.46 -13.27 27.80
N VAL A 453 34.21 -14.49 28.25
CA VAL A 453 34.39 -14.95 29.63
C VAL A 453 35.24 -16.22 29.59
N GLY A 454 36.44 -16.14 30.17
CA GLY A 454 37.43 -17.19 30.08
C GLY A 454 37.90 -17.39 28.65
N GLN A 455 37.55 -18.53 28.05
CA GLN A 455 37.86 -18.87 26.66
C GLN A 455 36.61 -18.91 25.76
N ASP A 456 35.46 -18.68 26.35
CA ASP A 456 34.18 -18.77 25.65
C ASP A 456 33.66 -17.40 25.25
N ARG A 457 33.02 -17.34 24.08
CA ARG A 457 32.38 -16.14 23.55
C ARG A 457 30.88 -16.27 23.60
N TYR A 458 30.23 -15.14 23.86
CA TYR A 458 28.78 -15.07 24.03
C TYR A 458 28.22 -13.92 23.25
N LYS A 459 27.03 -14.13 22.66
CA LYS A 459 26.16 -13.05 22.17
C LYS A 459 25.35 -12.49 23.33
N ILE A 460 25.13 -11.19 23.35
CA ILE A 460 24.30 -10.53 24.36
C ILE A 460 22.82 -10.73 23.97
N ASN A 461 22.07 -11.45 24.79
CA ASN A 461 20.61 -11.56 24.66
C ASN A 461 19.93 -10.36 25.33
N SER A 462 20.34 -10.06 26.56
CA SER A 462 19.90 -8.85 27.26
C SER A 462 20.97 -8.35 28.23
N MET A 463 20.95 -7.04 28.49
CA MET A 463 21.78 -6.46 29.53
C MET A 463 21.03 -5.36 30.29
N LYS A 464 21.26 -5.30 31.59
CA LYS A 464 20.72 -4.27 32.47
C LYS A 464 21.84 -3.69 33.30
N THR A 465 22.16 -2.41 33.12
CA THR A 465 23.26 -1.72 33.81
C THR A 465 22.74 -0.67 34.76
N ASP A 466 23.20 -0.70 36.00
CA ASP A 466 23.09 0.41 36.94
C ASP A 466 24.25 1.40 36.67
N LEU A 467 23.91 2.55 36.11
CA LEU A 467 24.88 3.56 35.68
C LEU A 467 25.65 4.19 36.85
N THR A 468 25.16 4.06 38.08
CA THR A 468 25.82 4.61 39.29
C THR A 468 26.94 3.72 39.78
N THR A 469 26.70 2.42 39.77
CA THR A 469 27.60 1.40 40.31
C THR A 469 28.38 0.63 39.27
N GLY A 470 27.96 0.71 38.00
CA GLY A 470 28.47 -0.12 36.90
C GLY A 470 28.06 -1.57 37.00
N LYS A 471 27.18 -1.94 37.93
CA LYS A 471 26.64 -3.28 38.05
C LYS A 471 25.83 -3.61 36.82
N THR A 472 26.26 -4.58 36.06
CA THR A 472 25.60 -5.03 34.83
C THR A 472 25.17 -6.50 34.97
N GLU A 473 23.89 -6.74 34.80
CA GLU A 473 23.30 -8.08 34.75
C GLU A 473 23.16 -8.46 33.27
N PHE A 474 23.80 -9.55 32.87
CA PHE A 474 23.79 -10.07 31.52
C PHE A 474 22.98 -11.34 31.42
N GLU A 475 22.23 -11.47 30.34
CA GLU A 475 21.80 -12.73 29.78
C GLU A 475 22.54 -12.98 28.48
N LEU A 476 23.34 -14.02 28.44
CA LEU A 476 24.28 -14.30 27.36
C LEU A 476 23.97 -15.64 26.70
N LEU A 477 24.03 -15.69 25.38
CA LEU A 477 23.93 -16.93 24.59
C LEU A 477 25.34 -17.38 24.19
N ASN A 478 25.71 -18.60 24.54
CA ASN A 478 27.01 -19.14 24.15
C ASN A 478 27.12 -19.24 22.62
N THR A 479 28.28 -18.92 22.04
CA THR A 479 28.56 -19.19 20.62
C THR A 479 28.97 -20.66 20.46
N ILE A 480 28.33 -21.38 19.53
CA ILE A 480 28.76 -22.74 19.20
C ILE A 480 29.89 -22.60 18.16
N LEU A 481 31.12 -22.79 18.59
CA LEU A 481 32.23 -22.83 17.67
C LEU A 481 32.21 -24.19 16.92
N TRP A 482 31.83 -24.18 15.64
CA TRP A 482 31.85 -25.35 14.77
C TRP A 482 33.26 -25.85 14.44
N SER A 483 34.28 -25.25 15.00
CA SER A 483 35.71 -25.50 14.63
C SER A 483 36.48 -26.46 15.53
N ARG A 484 35.81 -27.34 16.27
CA ARG A 484 36.49 -28.40 17.03
C ARG A 484 35.80 -29.76 16.94
N ILE A 485 35.63 -30.25 15.71
CA ILE A 485 35.51 -31.71 15.46
C ILE A 485 36.49 -32.05 14.36
#